data_0cb0d6318b1b1dfc8f76e52b30ee2618
#
_entry.id   0cb0d6318b1b1dfc8f76e52b30ee2618
#
_cell.length_a   1.000
_cell.length_b   1.000
_cell.length_c   1.000
_cell.angle_alpha   90.00
_cell.angle_beta   90.00
_cell.angle_gamma   90.00
#
_symmetry.space_group_name_H-M   'P 1'
#
loop_
_entity.id
_entity.type
_entity.pdbx_description
1 polymer ?
#
loop_
_entity_poly.entity_id
_entity_poly.type
_entity_poly.pdbx_seq_one_letter_code
_entity_poly.pdbx_strand_id
1 'polypeptide(L)'
;MSIQSELTRLRANVLSSVTTQAAILAAIADKGVTVPPGATLHDVPRLIGEIPGRAPEPEPADSVKIGDRWYHYVQIGNQYWIDENLDFKFDGCAIGQEGASLEPRANYYNNDEATYGVNGNKYGLLYNWTAVKYLEDHKSELIPGWHVPTTTEWDALATAVGGSSVAGTKLKSITGWSSGNGDGSYGFEAFPAGNQQSGLFYSLGSEARFWTANVESTYLAYYRYFDLGASMGSDSTSKPCGFSVRLVKDAS
;
A
#
# COMPACT_ATOMS: atom_id res chain seq x y z
N MET A 1 -33.62 -10.02 -9.57
CA MET A 1 -32.14 -10.21 -9.67
C MET A 1 -31.49 -9.44 -8.53
N SER A 2 -30.50 -10.02 -7.83
CA SER A 2 -29.82 -9.29 -6.76
C SER A 2 -28.88 -8.23 -7.37
N ILE A 3 -28.66 -7.11 -6.66
CA ILE A 3 -27.71 -6.05 -7.05
C ILE A 3 -26.33 -6.65 -7.35
N GLN A 4 -25.94 -7.68 -6.61
CA GLN A 4 -24.68 -8.39 -6.77
C GLN A 4 -24.56 -9.11 -8.13
N SER A 5 -25.66 -9.75 -8.60
CA SER A 5 -25.66 -10.42 -9.91
C SER A 5 -25.63 -9.42 -11.07
N GLU A 6 -26.24 -8.26 -10.88
CA GLU A 6 -26.25 -7.19 -11.88
C GLU A 6 -24.90 -6.48 -11.98
N LEU A 7 -24.24 -6.24 -10.83
CA LEU A 7 -22.88 -5.71 -10.76
C LEU A 7 -21.84 -6.69 -11.33
N THR A 8 -22.00 -7.98 -11.08
CA THR A 8 -21.12 -9.01 -11.68
C THR A 8 -21.28 -9.05 -13.19
N ARG A 9 -22.51 -8.93 -13.70
CA ARG A 9 -22.80 -8.86 -15.13
C ARG A 9 -22.28 -7.56 -15.76
N LEU A 10 -22.41 -6.42 -15.05
CA LEU A 10 -21.86 -5.14 -15.47
C LEU A 10 -20.33 -5.15 -15.48
N ARG A 11 -19.68 -5.76 -14.47
CA ARG A 11 -18.22 -5.94 -14.44
C ARG A 11 -17.72 -6.75 -15.64
N ALA A 12 -18.42 -7.78 -16.07
CA ALA A 12 -18.05 -8.59 -17.23
C ALA A 12 -18.12 -7.81 -18.56
N ASN A 13 -18.97 -6.78 -18.64
CA ASN A 13 -19.17 -5.98 -19.85
C ASN A 13 -18.33 -4.68 -19.87
N VAL A 14 -17.65 -4.33 -18.76
CA VAL A 14 -16.92 -3.05 -18.55
C VAL A 14 -15.67 -2.88 -19.42
N LEU A 15 -15.18 -3.94 -20.05
CA LEU A 15 -13.96 -3.88 -20.87
C LEU A 15 -14.11 -3.19 -22.24
N SER A 16 -15.25 -2.55 -22.56
CA SER A 16 -15.46 -2.09 -23.93
C SER A 16 -15.93 -0.65 -24.21
N SER A 17 -16.33 0.21 -23.25
CA SER A 17 -16.61 1.63 -23.61
C SER A 17 -17.01 2.60 -22.48
N VAL A 18 -16.85 3.91 -22.71
CA VAL A 18 -17.31 5.07 -21.90
C VAL A 18 -18.81 4.98 -21.54
N THR A 19 -19.61 4.37 -22.37
CA THR A 19 -21.05 4.09 -22.15
C THR A 19 -21.29 3.25 -20.90
N THR A 20 -20.35 2.43 -20.51
CA THR A 20 -20.45 1.49 -19.40
C THR A 20 -20.28 2.19 -18.04
N GLN A 21 -19.39 3.19 -17.95
CA GLN A 21 -19.22 3.99 -16.73
C GLN A 21 -20.52 4.73 -16.38
N ALA A 22 -21.11 5.43 -17.35
CA ALA A 22 -22.37 6.18 -17.15
C ALA A 22 -23.51 5.24 -16.71
N ALA A 23 -23.59 4.04 -17.31
CA ALA A 23 -24.61 3.04 -16.96
C ALA A 23 -24.44 2.49 -15.52
N ILE A 24 -23.20 2.28 -15.06
CA ILE A 24 -22.91 1.83 -13.68
C ILE A 24 -23.31 2.91 -12.69
N LEU A 25 -22.89 4.15 -12.92
CA LEU A 25 -23.18 5.26 -12.04
C LEU A 25 -24.70 5.57 -11.99
N ALA A 26 -25.40 5.44 -13.12
CA ALA A 26 -26.87 5.56 -13.16
C ALA A 26 -27.55 4.44 -12.37
N ALA A 27 -27.09 3.18 -12.50
CA ALA A 27 -27.63 2.06 -11.73
C ALA A 27 -27.41 2.22 -10.20
N ILE A 28 -26.34 2.86 -9.79
CA ILE A 28 -26.08 3.22 -8.37
C ILE A 28 -27.03 4.32 -7.93
N ALA A 29 -27.22 5.37 -8.73
CA ALA A 29 -28.16 6.45 -8.46
C ALA A 29 -29.60 5.94 -8.31
N ASP A 30 -30.03 4.98 -9.14
CA ASP A 30 -31.36 4.32 -9.05
C ASP A 30 -31.56 3.55 -7.72
N LYS A 31 -30.48 3.28 -6.98
CA LYS A 31 -30.52 2.70 -5.64
C LYS A 31 -30.57 3.75 -4.51
N GLY A 32 -30.77 5.01 -4.85
CA GLY A 32 -30.92 6.10 -3.89
C GLY A 32 -29.59 6.72 -3.42
N VAL A 33 -28.50 6.42 -4.09
CA VAL A 33 -27.18 7.04 -3.80
C VAL A 33 -27.01 8.33 -4.59
N THR A 34 -26.57 9.39 -3.93
CA THR A 34 -26.20 10.62 -4.61
C THR A 34 -24.85 10.46 -5.31
N VAL A 35 -24.87 10.38 -6.64
CA VAL A 35 -23.64 10.28 -7.44
C VAL A 35 -23.09 11.69 -7.70
N PRO A 36 -21.88 12.04 -7.23
CA PRO A 36 -21.30 13.36 -7.44
C PRO A 36 -21.07 13.68 -8.92
N PRO A 37 -21.17 14.96 -9.34
CA PRO A 37 -20.75 15.36 -10.68
C PRO A 37 -19.28 15.00 -10.92
N GLY A 38 -19.01 14.34 -12.04
CA GLY A 38 -17.65 13.93 -12.40
C GLY A 38 -17.18 12.60 -11.77
N ALA A 39 -18.05 11.88 -11.06
CA ALA A 39 -17.73 10.56 -10.53
C ALA A 39 -17.25 9.60 -11.62
N THR A 40 -16.28 8.77 -11.29
CA THR A 40 -15.60 7.82 -12.17
C THR A 40 -15.80 6.38 -11.73
N LEU A 41 -15.28 5.41 -12.48
CA LEU A 41 -15.25 4.01 -12.06
C LEU A 41 -14.46 3.78 -10.75
N HIS A 42 -13.54 4.69 -10.43
CA HIS A 42 -12.81 4.66 -9.16
C HIS A 42 -13.74 4.89 -7.94
N ASP A 43 -14.79 5.69 -8.11
CA ASP A 43 -15.76 5.98 -7.06
C ASP A 43 -16.79 4.87 -6.83
N VAL A 44 -16.89 3.92 -7.76
CA VAL A 44 -17.92 2.86 -7.73
C VAL A 44 -17.89 2.04 -6.43
N PRO A 45 -16.74 1.60 -5.89
CA PRO A 45 -16.73 0.84 -4.63
C PRO A 45 -17.32 1.64 -3.46
N ARG A 46 -16.95 2.92 -3.32
CA ARG A 46 -17.49 3.82 -2.28
C ARG A 46 -19.01 4.01 -2.45
N LEU A 47 -19.43 4.38 -3.64
CA LEU A 47 -20.85 4.62 -3.94
C LEU A 47 -21.72 3.37 -3.73
N ILE A 48 -21.21 2.17 -4.03
CA ILE A 48 -21.88 0.91 -3.73
C ILE A 48 -22.05 0.73 -2.21
N GLY A 49 -21.06 1.15 -1.41
CA GLY A 49 -21.14 1.12 0.05
C GLY A 49 -22.25 2.01 0.61
N GLU A 50 -22.62 3.07 -0.09
CA GLU A 50 -23.67 4.03 0.29
C GLU A 50 -25.10 3.57 -0.06
N ILE A 51 -25.28 2.43 -0.74
CA ILE A 51 -26.62 1.93 -1.12
C ILE A 51 -27.43 1.64 0.16
N PRO A 52 -28.60 2.31 0.37
CA PRO A 52 -29.41 2.10 1.56
C PRO A 52 -29.86 0.63 1.72
N GLY A 53 -29.73 0.09 2.93
CA GLY A 53 -30.14 -1.29 3.24
C GLY A 53 -29.17 -2.37 2.73
N ARG A 54 -28.04 -2.02 2.12
CA ARG A 54 -26.98 -2.98 1.84
C ARG A 54 -26.31 -3.39 3.16
N ALA A 55 -26.28 -4.68 3.42
CA ALA A 55 -25.45 -5.17 4.52
C ALA A 55 -23.98 -4.79 4.28
N PRO A 56 -23.23 -4.35 5.31
CA PRO A 56 -21.80 -4.14 5.17
C PRO A 56 -21.15 -5.43 4.64
N GLU A 57 -20.15 -5.28 3.78
CA GLU A 57 -19.35 -6.44 3.37
C GLU A 57 -18.72 -7.04 4.63
N PRO A 58 -18.78 -8.36 4.80
CA PRO A 58 -18.11 -8.99 5.94
C PRO A 58 -16.63 -8.64 5.89
N GLU A 59 -16.07 -8.29 7.04
CA GLU A 59 -14.64 -8.05 7.17
C GLU A 59 -13.89 -9.32 6.76
N PRO A 60 -12.96 -9.24 5.80
CA PRO A 60 -12.13 -10.39 5.48
C PRO A 60 -11.34 -10.82 6.73
N ALA A 61 -11.19 -12.12 6.95
CA ALA A 61 -10.39 -12.63 8.04
C ALA A 61 -8.94 -12.09 7.94
N ASP A 62 -8.29 -11.85 9.08
CA ASP A 62 -6.91 -11.37 9.16
C ASP A 62 -6.65 -10.12 8.30
N SER A 63 -7.60 -9.19 8.31
CA SER A 63 -7.50 -7.96 7.53
C SER A 63 -7.82 -6.72 8.36
N VAL A 64 -7.29 -5.58 7.92
CA VAL A 64 -7.59 -4.26 8.47
C VAL A 64 -8.05 -3.33 7.35
N LYS A 65 -9.06 -2.52 7.62
CA LYS A 65 -9.48 -1.48 6.69
C LYS A 65 -8.71 -0.20 6.94
N ILE A 66 -8.01 0.29 5.91
CA ILE A 66 -7.27 1.56 5.94
C ILE A 66 -7.78 2.40 4.76
N GLY A 67 -8.38 3.54 5.06
CA GLY A 67 -9.16 4.28 4.07
C GLY A 67 -10.30 3.42 3.51
N ASP A 68 -10.37 3.32 2.19
CA ASP A 68 -11.41 2.54 1.51
C ASP A 68 -10.97 1.11 1.13
N ARG A 69 -9.76 0.69 1.54
CA ARG A 69 -9.16 -0.59 1.15
C ARG A 69 -8.96 -1.52 2.34
N TRP A 70 -9.19 -2.83 2.13
CA TRP A 70 -8.80 -3.89 3.03
C TRP A 70 -7.37 -4.33 2.75
N TYR A 71 -6.53 -4.39 3.80
CA TYR A 71 -5.18 -4.94 3.80
C TYR A 71 -5.17 -6.20 4.62
N HIS A 72 -4.75 -7.29 4.04
CA HIS A 72 -4.50 -8.53 4.78
C HIS A 72 -3.23 -8.37 5.61
N TYR A 73 -3.15 -9.07 6.75
CA TYR A 73 -1.97 -9.07 7.59
C TYR A 73 -1.58 -10.48 8.04
N VAL A 74 -0.32 -10.65 8.35
CA VAL A 74 0.27 -11.90 8.84
C VAL A 74 0.91 -11.68 10.20
N GLN A 75 0.89 -12.72 11.05
CA GLN A 75 1.61 -12.69 12.32
C GLN A 75 3.00 -13.28 12.12
N ILE A 76 4.03 -12.51 12.49
CA ILE A 76 5.42 -12.95 12.49
C ILE A 76 6.04 -12.59 13.84
N GLY A 77 6.39 -13.61 14.63
CA GLY A 77 6.79 -13.41 16.02
C GLY A 77 5.65 -12.81 16.85
N ASN A 78 5.92 -11.74 17.54
CA ASN A 78 4.96 -11.00 18.37
C ASN A 78 4.39 -9.75 17.66
N GLN A 79 4.38 -9.75 16.33
CA GLN A 79 3.93 -8.61 15.53
C GLN A 79 2.97 -9.06 14.43
N TYR A 80 1.97 -8.23 14.13
CA TYR A 80 1.17 -8.33 12.91
C TYR A 80 1.68 -7.32 11.88
N TRP A 81 1.87 -7.75 10.64
CA TRP A 81 2.37 -6.96 9.53
C TRP A 81 1.41 -7.01 8.36
N ILE A 82 1.07 -5.87 7.73
CA ILE A 82 0.36 -5.92 6.43
C ILE A 82 1.25 -6.64 5.41
N ASP A 83 0.65 -7.49 4.56
CA ASP A 83 1.38 -8.38 3.64
C ASP A 83 1.64 -7.75 2.26
N GLU A 84 1.24 -6.51 2.06
CA GLU A 84 1.48 -5.75 0.84
C GLU A 84 2.00 -4.34 1.13
N ASN A 85 2.59 -3.68 0.13
CA ASN A 85 3.05 -2.31 0.28
C ASN A 85 1.84 -1.37 0.40
N LEU A 86 1.91 -0.40 1.30
CA LEU A 86 0.80 0.52 1.56
C LEU A 86 0.44 1.32 0.28
N ASP A 87 -0.83 1.33 -0.06
CA ASP A 87 -1.43 2.12 -1.15
C ASP A 87 -2.58 2.97 -0.58
N PHE A 88 -2.23 3.88 0.32
CA PHE A 88 -3.19 4.72 1.03
C PHE A 88 -2.96 6.19 0.71
N LYS A 89 -3.93 6.78 0.02
CA LYS A 89 -4.00 8.21 -0.24
C LYS A 89 -4.77 8.86 0.90
N PHE A 90 -4.15 9.75 1.63
CA PHE A 90 -4.77 10.48 2.74
C PHE A 90 -4.73 11.99 2.50
N ASP A 91 -5.65 12.71 3.12
CA ASP A 91 -5.71 14.16 3.02
C ASP A 91 -4.42 14.82 3.55
N GLY A 92 -3.90 15.76 2.79
CA GLY A 92 -2.61 16.40 3.06
C GLY A 92 -1.41 15.71 2.43
N CYS A 93 -1.59 14.55 1.76
CA CYS A 93 -0.53 13.90 0.99
C CYS A 93 -0.75 14.14 -0.51
N ALA A 94 0.13 14.89 -1.15
CA ALA A 94 0.06 15.13 -2.60
C ALA A 94 0.48 13.87 -3.38
N ILE A 95 -0.29 13.51 -4.40
CA ILE A 95 -0.04 12.34 -5.24
C ILE A 95 0.47 12.78 -6.62
N GLY A 96 1.49 12.07 -7.15
CA GLY A 96 1.98 12.27 -8.51
C GLY A 96 2.77 13.57 -8.74
N GLN A 97 3.23 14.23 -7.69
CA GLN A 97 4.02 15.45 -7.81
C GLN A 97 5.52 15.18 -7.78
N GLU A 98 6.25 15.85 -8.66
CA GLU A 98 7.71 15.81 -8.74
C GLU A 98 8.37 16.87 -7.85
N GLY A 99 9.63 16.63 -7.49
CA GLY A 99 10.50 17.60 -6.84
C GLY A 99 10.93 17.22 -5.42
N ALA A 100 11.85 18.01 -4.86
CA ALA A 100 12.43 17.84 -3.52
C ALA A 100 11.62 18.55 -2.43
N SER A 101 10.28 18.48 -2.48
CA SER A 101 9.42 19.11 -1.49
C SER A 101 9.55 18.46 -0.12
N LEU A 102 9.49 19.24 0.93
CA LEU A 102 9.36 18.79 2.32
C LEU A 102 7.90 18.53 2.74
N GLU A 103 6.95 18.77 1.83
CA GLU A 103 5.53 18.47 2.06
C GLU A 103 5.26 16.96 1.90
N PRO A 104 4.24 16.41 2.60
CA PRO A 104 3.85 15.02 2.44
C PRO A 104 3.49 14.69 0.99
N ARG A 105 4.15 13.66 0.43
CA ARG A 105 3.93 13.21 -0.94
C ARG A 105 4.07 11.71 -1.09
N ALA A 106 3.37 11.19 -2.09
CA ALA A 106 3.52 9.82 -2.55
C ALA A 106 3.36 9.73 -4.08
N ASN A 107 3.98 8.74 -4.68
CA ASN A 107 3.95 8.52 -6.11
C ASN A 107 3.81 7.04 -6.41
N TYR A 108 3.01 6.67 -7.41
CA TYR A 108 3.16 5.37 -8.04
C TYR A 108 4.46 5.34 -8.84
N TYR A 109 5.03 4.16 -9.03
CA TYR A 109 6.23 4.02 -9.86
C TYR A 109 6.01 4.64 -11.24
N ASN A 110 6.95 5.46 -11.72
CA ASN A 110 6.85 6.26 -12.95
C ASN A 110 5.63 7.20 -13.02
N ASN A 111 5.00 7.53 -11.90
CA ASN A 111 3.72 8.26 -11.84
C ASN A 111 2.59 7.55 -12.60
N ASP A 112 2.70 6.24 -12.78
CA ASP A 112 1.76 5.42 -13.55
C ASP A 112 0.71 4.78 -12.63
N GLU A 113 -0.30 5.56 -12.27
CA GLU A 113 -1.44 5.08 -11.47
C GLU A 113 -2.27 4.03 -12.22
N ALA A 114 -2.31 4.10 -13.56
CA ALA A 114 -3.10 3.15 -14.36
C ALA A 114 -2.56 1.73 -14.24
N THR A 115 -1.25 1.57 -14.09
CA THR A 115 -0.61 0.27 -13.91
C THR A 115 -0.48 -0.12 -12.44
N TYR A 116 -0.06 0.82 -11.56
CA TYR A 116 0.31 0.50 -10.17
C TYR A 116 -0.78 0.84 -9.15
N GLY A 117 -1.77 1.67 -9.49
CA GLY A 117 -2.88 2.05 -8.63
C GLY A 117 -4.13 1.17 -8.76
N VAL A 118 -4.07 0.08 -9.53
CA VAL A 118 -5.20 -0.83 -9.68
C VAL A 118 -5.38 -1.73 -8.47
N ASN A 119 -6.63 -1.99 -8.10
CA ASN A 119 -6.95 -2.86 -6.97
C ASN A 119 -6.34 -4.26 -7.17
N GLY A 120 -5.63 -4.75 -6.15
CA GLY A 120 -4.89 -6.01 -6.18
C GLY A 120 -3.43 -5.88 -6.65
N ASN A 121 -2.98 -4.69 -7.04
CA ASN A 121 -1.56 -4.43 -7.24
C ASN A 121 -0.88 -4.23 -5.88
N LYS A 122 0.11 -5.05 -5.57
CA LYS A 122 0.79 -5.05 -4.27
C LYS A 122 2.04 -4.16 -4.20
N TYR A 123 2.38 -3.45 -5.28
CA TYR A 123 3.53 -2.54 -5.31
C TYR A 123 3.33 -1.29 -4.45
N GLY A 124 2.09 -0.80 -4.35
CA GLY A 124 1.72 0.34 -3.52
C GLY A 124 2.34 1.67 -3.97
N LEU A 125 2.26 2.66 -3.08
CA LEU A 125 2.83 3.99 -3.26
C LEU A 125 4.24 4.09 -2.69
N LEU A 126 5.04 4.96 -3.28
CA LEU A 126 6.35 5.40 -2.80
C LEU A 126 6.18 6.75 -2.09
N TYR A 127 6.25 6.74 -0.76
CA TYR A 127 6.05 7.91 0.10
C TYR A 127 7.37 8.60 0.38
N ASN A 128 7.40 9.94 0.43
CA ASN A 128 8.52 10.63 1.05
C ASN A 128 8.43 10.51 2.59
N TRP A 129 9.53 10.73 3.30
CA TRP A 129 9.54 10.54 4.75
C TRP A 129 8.64 11.56 5.49
N THR A 130 8.35 12.71 4.90
CA THR A 130 7.40 13.68 5.48
C THR A 130 5.97 13.12 5.48
N ALA A 131 5.58 12.37 4.44
CA ALA A 131 4.30 11.66 4.42
C ALA A 131 4.27 10.53 5.47
N VAL A 132 5.39 9.81 5.64
CA VAL A 132 5.53 8.80 6.71
C VAL A 132 5.35 9.41 8.09
N LYS A 133 6.00 10.54 8.34
CA LYS A 133 5.87 11.25 9.61
C LYS A 133 4.44 11.75 9.84
N TYR A 134 3.81 12.30 8.82
CA TYR A 134 2.42 12.74 8.90
C TYR A 134 1.49 11.58 9.25
N LEU A 135 1.66 10.43 8.58
CA LEU A 135 0.89 9.22 8.85
C LEU A 135 1.09 8.74 10.29
N GLU A 136 2.34 8.77 10.80
CA GLU A 136 2.65 8.38 12.16
C GLU A 136 2.10 9.36 13.21
N ASP A 137 2.17 10.66 12.96
CA ASP A 137 1.62 11.70 13.83
C ASP A 137 0.09 11.63 13.94
N HIS A 138 -0.60 11.15 12.90
CA HIS A 138 -2.07 11.05 12.81
C HIS A 138 -2.55 9.59 12.82
N LYS A 139 -1.73 8.65 13.30
CA LYS A 139 -2.03 7.21 13.21
C LYS A 139 -3.33 6.78 13.89
N SER A 140 -3.72 7.44 14.97
CA SER A 140 -4.98 7.14 15.66
C SER A 140 -6.21 7.39 14.81
N GLU A 141 -6.12 8.28 13.82
CA GLU A 141 -7.19 8.64 12.88
C GLU A 141 -7.05 7.90 11.56
N LEU A 142 -5.85 7.87 10.99
CA LEU A 142 -5.59 7.39 9.63
C LEU A 142 -5.40 5.87 9.56
N ILE A 143 -4.76 5.27 10.58
CA ILE A 143 -4.40 3.85 10.64
C ILE A 143 -4.64 3.26 12.05
N PRO A 144 -5.87 3.34 12.59
CA PRO A 144 -6.14 3.04 13.98
C PRO A 144 -5.67 1.65 14.40
N GLY A 145 -4.86 1.62 15.49
CA GLY A 145 -4.25 0.40 16.02
C GLY A 145 -2.99 -0.08 15.30
N TRP A 146 -2.59 0.60 14.23
CA TRP A 146 -1.37 0.32 13.45
C TRP A 146 -0.41 1.52 13.50
N HIS A 147 0.83 1.30 13.12
CA HIS A 147 1.85 2.35 13.01
C HIS A 147 2.90 2.01 11.96
N VAL A 148 3.72 3.00 11.60
CA VAL A 148 4.88 2.78 10.73
C VAL A 148 5.99 2.12 11.56
N PRO A 149 6.58 1.02 11.11
CA PRO A 149 7.56 0.27 11.88
C PRO A 149 8.79 1.11 12.24
N THR A 150 9.24 0.97 13.49
CA THR A 150 10.54 1.45 13.94
C THR A 150 11.67 0.55 13.47
N THR A 151 12.92 1.04 13.56
CA THR A 151 14.11 0.21 13.30
C THR A 151 14.14 -1.04 14.18
N THR A 152 13.75 -0.91 15.45
CA THR A 152 13.71 -2.02 16.42
C THR A 152 12.68 -3.10 16.03
N GLU A 153 11.52 -2.69 15.52
CA GLU A 153 10.49 -3.64 15.06
C GLU A 153 10.91 -4.40 13.82
N TRP A 154 11.58 -3.73 12.87
CA TRP A 154 12.20 -4.41 11.74
C TRP A 154 13.30 -5.40 12.17
N ASP A 155 14.08 -5.07 13.20
CA ASP A 155 15.10 -5.97 13.74
C ASP A 155 14.46 -7.17 14.46
N ALA A 156 13.33 -6.96 15.14
CA ALA A 156 12.53 -8.03 15.73
C ALA A 156 11.94 -8.95 14.64
N LEU A 157 11.41 -8.38 13.55
CA LEU A 157 10.95 -9.12 12.38
C LEU A 157 12.07 -10.00 11.80
N ALA A 158 13.25 -9.40 11.56
CA ALA A 158 14.41 -10.15 11.05
C ALA A 158 14.81 -11.29 11.98
N THR A 159 14.82 -11.05 13.28
CA THR A 159 15.13 -12.06 14.31
C THR A 159 14.12 -13.22 14.26
N ALA A 160 12.82 -12.91 14.16
CA ALA A 160 11.76 -13.90 14.11
C ALA A 160 11.85 -14.84 12.89
N VAL A 161 12.45 -14.39 11.79
CA VAL A 161 12.61 -15.20 10.57
C VAL A 161 14.00 -15.87 10.44
N GLY A 162 14.84 -15.76 11.46
CA GLY A 162 16.16 -16.43 11.51
C GLY A 162 17.36 -15.51 11.29
N GLY A 163 17.16 -14.20 11.36
CA GLY A 163 18.21 -13.18 11.27
C GLY A 163 18.27 -12.47 9.93
N SER A 164 18.91 -11.28 9.93
CA SER A 164 18.98 -10.39 8.75
C SER A 164 19.62 -11.05 7.53
N SER A 165 20.54 -11.99 7.71
CA SER A 165 21.25 -12.68 6.61
C SER A 165 20.35 -13.59 5.75
N VAL A 166 19.21 -14.02 6.29
CA VAL A 166 18.23 -14.87 5.59
C VAL A 166 16.88 -14.20 5.40
N ALA A 167 16.67 -13.04 6.00
CA ALA A 167 15.39 -12.34 6.01
C ALA A 167 14.92 -11.99 4.59
N GLY A 168 15.82 -11.71 3.64
CA GLY A 168 15.45 -11.49 2.24
C GLY A 168 14.81 -12.69 1.60
N THR A 169 15.36 -13.91 1.80
CA THR A 169 14.74 -15.14 1.29
C THR A 169 13.36 -15.38 1.94
N LYS A 170 13.22 -15.06 3.22
CA LYS A 170 12.02 -15.35 4.01
C LYS A 170 10.87 -14.35 3.84
N LEU A 171 11.18 -13.10 3.56
CA LEU A 171 10.22 -12.00 3.58
C LEU A 171 9.88 -11.45 2.19
N LYS A 172 10.73 -11.66 1.18
CA LYS A 172 10.42 -11.24 -0.19
C LYS A 172 9.23 -12.00 -0.75
N SER A 173 8.49 -11.33 -1.65
CA SER A 173 7.42 -11.98 -2.43
C SER A 173 7.97 -13.10 -3.31
N ILE A 174 7.14 -14.10 -3.54
CA ILE A 174 7.46 -15.24 -4.42
C ILE A 174 7.46 -14.86 -5.91
N THR A 175 7.02 -13.64 -6.23
CA THR A 175 6.94 -13.11 -7.60
C THR A 175 7.34 -11.63 -7.62
N GLY A 176 7.53 -11.08 -8.82
CA GLY A 176 7.79 -9.65 -9.03
C GLY A 176 9.27 -9.26 -9.03
N TRP A 177 10.15 -10.07 -8.45
CA TRP A 177 11.59 -9.87 -8.49
C TRP A 177 12.19 -10.37 -9.81
N SER A 178 13.12 -9.62 -10.38
CA SER A 178 13.84 -10.02 -11.60
C SER A 178 14.69 -11.28 -11.41
N SER A 179 15.15 -11.52 -10.17
CA SER A 179 15.76 -12.76 -9.69
C SER A 179 15.72 -12.80 -8.16
N GLY A 180 15.99 -13.97 -7.57
CA GLY A 180 16.06 -14.10 -6.11
C GLY A 180 14.74 -13.80 -5.39
N ASN A 181 13.63 -14.31 -5.90
CA ASN A 181 12.32 -14.26 -5.22
C ASN A 181 12.42 -14.85 -3.80
N GLY A 182 11.47 -14.48 -2.94
CA GLY A 182 11.28 -15.12 -1.64
C GLY A 182 10.78 -16.56 -1.75
N ASP A 183 10.74 -17.25 -0.62
CA ASP A 183 10.25 -18.63 -0.51
C ASP A 183 8.78 -18.72 -0.02
N GLY A 184 8.16 -17.59 0.30
CA GLY A 184 6.77 -17.50 0.77
C GLY A 184 6.54 -18.00 2.21
N SER A 185 7.60 -18.34 2.95
CA SER A 185 7.50 -19.01 4.26
C SER A 185 6.67 -18.25 5.30
N TYR A 186 6.63 -16.92 5.24
CA TYR A 186 5.98 -16.09 6.25
C TYR A 186 4.84 -15.24 5.71
N GLY A 187 4.59 -15.24 4.40
CA GLY A 187 3.52 -14.44 3.79
C GLY A 187 3.70 -12.92 3.89
N PHE A 188 4.89 -12.43 4.24
CA PHE A 188 5.16 -10.98 4.36
C PHE A 188 5.11 -10.28 3.00
N GLU A 189 5.50 -10.96 1.93
CA GLU A 189 5.36 -10.49 0.54
C GLU A 189 5.99 -9.12 0.28
N ALA A 190 7.28 -8.93 0.60
CA ALA A 190 7.99 -7.70 0.22
C ALA A 190 8.09 -7.58 -1.31
N PHE A 191 7.26 -6.73 -1.91
CA PHE A 191 7.25 -6.47 -3.36
C PHE A 191 8.35 -5.48 -3.74
N PRO A 192 9.09 -5.73 -4.86
CA PRO A 192 10.20 -4.90 -5.31
C PRO A 192 9.70 -3.66 -6.07
N ALA A 193 9.11 -2.71 -5.34
CA ALA A 193 8.53 -1.49 -5.90
C ALA A 193 9.59 -0.47 -6.35
N GLY A 194 10.87 -0.75 -6.13
CA GLY A 194 11.93 0.21 -6.42
C GLY A 194 11.91 1.41 -5.49
N ASN A 195 12.30 2.55 -6.02
CA ASN A 195 12.36 3.80 -5.27
C ASN A 195 12.25 5.03 -6.19
N GLN A 196 12.01 6.19 -5.58
CA GLN A 196 12.01 7.48 -6.27
C GLN A 196 13.07 8.41 -5.65
N GLN A 197 13.90 9.05 -6.46
CA GLN A 197 14.88 10.04 -6.03
C GLN A 197 14.92 11.19 -7.03
N SER A 198 14.80 12.42 -6.55
CA SER A 198 14.85 13.64 -7.36
C SER A 198 13.94 13.62 -8.59
N GLY A 199 12.71 13.07 -8.45
CA GLY A 199 11.73 12.96 -9.54
C GLY A 199 11.92 11.75 -10.47
N LEU A 200 13.02 10.99 -10.34
CA LEU A 200 13.29 9.81 -11.16
C LEU A 200 13.02 8.52 -10.38
N PHE A 201 12.66 7.47 -11.09
CA PHE A 201 12.32 6.16 -10.54
C PHE A 201 13.39 5.12 -10.89
N TYR A 202 13.71 4.25 -9.93
CA TYR A 202 14.81 3.29 -10.05
C TYR A 202 14.43 1.93 -9.47
N SER A 203 15.12 0.91 -9.91
CA SER A 203 15.20 -0.42 -9.27
C SER A 203 13.88 -1.19 -9.17
N LEU A 204 12.86 -0.89 -10.00
CA LEU A 204 11.67 -1.74 -10.08
C LEU A 204 12.07 -3.19 -10.38
N GLY A 205 11.51 -4.13 -9.64
CA GLY A 205 11.80 -5.55 -9.80
C GLY A 205 13.16 -5.99 -9.21
N SER A 206 13.98 -5.09 -8.67
CA SER A 206 15.30 -5.42 -8.13
C SER A 206 15.56 -4.94 -6.72
N GLU A 207 14.76 -3.99 -6.21
CA GLU A 207 14.83 -3.52 -4.83
C GLU A 207 13.45 -3.24 -4.26
N ALA A 208 13.31 -3.50 -2.96
CA ALA A 208 12.21 -3.03 -2.13
C ALA A 208 12.81 -2.22 -0.98
N ARG A 209 12.46 -0.94 -0.87
CA ARG A 209 12.91 -0.05 0.20
C ARG A 209 11.72 0.39 1.04
N PHE A 210 11.85 0.28 2.35
CA PHE A 210 10.80 0.56 3.32
C PHE A 210 11.27 1.59 4.32
N TRP A 211 10.56 2.71 4.43
CA TRP A 211 10.81 3.67 5.49
C TRP A 211 10.61 3.06 6.87
N THR A 212 11.34 3.58 7.84
CA THR A 212 11.06 3.39 9.26
C THR A 212 10.53 4.69 9.86
N ALA A 213 9.90 4.62 11.03
CA ALA A 213 9.48 5.81 11.78
C ALA A 213 10.66 6.60 12.37
N ASN A 214 11.88 6.08 12.31
CA ASN A 214 13.05 6.68 12.94
C ASN A 214 13.82 7.61 12.00
N VAL A 215 14.34 8.69 12.58
CA VAL A 215 15.26 9.62 11.91
C VAL A 215 16.69 9.34 12.33
N GLU A 216 17.62 9.52 11.39
CA GLU A 216 19.04 9.60 11.70
C GLU A 216 19.46 11.03 12.06
N SER A 217 18.92 12.01 11.31
CA SER A 217 19.24 13.43 11.48
C SER A 217 18.10 14.33 11.03
N THR A 218 18.32 15.64 11.03
CA THR A 218 17.37 16.62 10.46
C THR A 218 17.02 16.32 9.01
N TYR A 219 17.96 15.82 8.20
CA TYR A 219 17.80 15.62 6.75
C TYR A 219 17.63 14.16 6.34
N LEU A 220 18.03 13.21 7.19
CA LEU A 220 18.09 11.80 6.88
C LEU A 220 17.13 11.00 7.76
N ALA A 221 16.57 9.93 7.21
CA ALA A 221 15.76 8.95 7.92
C ALA A 221 16.20 7.53 7.59
N TYR A 222 16.00 6.62 8.54
CA TYR A 222 16.36 5.21 8.35
C TYR A 222 15.34 4.47 7.49
N TYR A 223 15.86 3.50 6.72
CA TYR A 223 15.06 2.57 5.97
C TYR A 223 15.63 1.15 6.03
N ARG A 224 14.79 0.18 5.71
CA ARG A 224 15.19 -1.21 5.47
C ARG A 224 15.04 -1.52 4.00
N TYR A 225 15.88 -2.41 3.49
CA TYR A 225 15.80 -2.79 2.09
C TYR A 225 16.06 -4.28 1.87
N PHE A 226 15.48 -4.76 0.79
CA PHE A 226 15.75 -6.03 0.18
C PHE A 226 16.25 -5.76 -1.24
N ASP A 227 17.23 -6.52 -1.67
CA ASP A 227 17.74 -6.58 -3.03
C ASP A 227 17.58 -7.99 -3.61
N LEU A 228 18.32 -8.31 -4.65
CA LEU A 228 18.29 -9.65 -5.26
C LEU A 228 18.94 -10.73 -4.38
N GLY A 229 19.64 -10.36 -3.30
CA GLY A 229 20.28 -11.24 -2.34
C GLY A 229 19.30 -11.82 -1.30
N ALA A 230 19.86 -12.58 -0.38
CA ALA A 230 19.12 -13.28 0.69
C ALA A 230 18.91 -12.45 1.94
N SER A 231 19.57 -11.30 2.07
CA SER A 231 19.59 -10.50 3.31
C SER A 231 18.61 -9.35 3.30
N MET A 232 18.27 -8.87 4.49
CA MET A 232 17.68 -7.56 4.73
C MET A 232 18.78 -6.58 5.15
N GLY A 233 18.90 -5.48 4.42
CA GLY A 233 19.83 -4.39 4.73
C GLY A 233 19.17 -3.25 5.48
N SER A 234 20.02 -2.37 6.03
CA SER A 234 19.64 -1.16 6.76
C SER A 234 20.53 -0.02 6.33
N ASP A 235 19.95 1.15 6.08
CA ASP A 235 20.69 2.37 5.74
C ASP A 235 19.83 3.59 6.06
N SER A 236 20.35 4.79 5.78
CA SER A 236 19.64 6.06 5.86
C SER A 236 19.76 6.85 4.57
N THR A 237 18.79 7.70 4.29
CA THR A 237 18.82 8.56 3.10
C THR A 237 18.01 9.82 3.31
N SER A 238 18.11 10.72 2.33
CA SER A 238 17.42 11.99 2.29
C SER A 238 15.89 11.82 2.35
N LYS A 239 15.24 12.53 3.25
CA LYS A 239 13.79 12.48 3.50
C LYS A 239 12.88 12.74 2.28
N PRO A 240 13.27 13.53 1.27
CA PRO A 240 12.50 13.68 0.03
C PRO A 240 12.46 12.44 -0.88
N CYS A 241 13.31 11.42 -0.67
CA CYS A 241 13.22 10.17 -1.43
C CYS A 241 11.88 9.48 -1.22
N GLY A 242 11.39 8.77 -2.24
CA GLY A 242 10.16 8.00 -2.20
C GLY A 242 10.43 6.51 -2.00
N PHE A 243 9.91 5.91 -0.92
CA PHE A 243 10.02 4.48 -0.61
C PHE A 243 8.68 3.92 -0.18
N SER A 244 8.53 2.62 -0.24
CA SER A 244 7.35 1.92 0.24
C SER A 244 7.17 2.06 1.76
N VAL A 245 5.96 1.80 2.22
CA VAL A 245 5.61 1.74 3.65
C VAL A 245 4.95 0.39 3.94
N ARG A 246 5.30 -0.21 5.07
CA ARG A 246 4.57 -1.29 5.73
C ARG A 246 4.01 -0.77 7.04
N LEU A 247 2.93 -1.36 7.49
CA LEU A 247 2.39 -1.08 8.81
C LEU A 247 2.55 -2.30 9.70
N VAL A 248 2.72 -2.03 10.98
CA VAL A 248 2.89 -3.03 12.03
C VAL A 248 1.97 -2.74 13.20
N LYS A 249 1.61 -3.79 13.93
CA LYS A 249 0.88 -3.74 15.19
C LYS A 249 1.40 -4.86 16.09
N ASP A 250 1.52 -4.61 17.40
CA ASP A 250 1.86 -5.64 18.36
C ASP A 250 0.79 -6.74 18.41
N ALA A 251 1.23 -7.98 18.47
CA ALA A 251 0.34 -9.09 18.80
C ALA A 251 0.06 -9.05 20.30
N SER A 252 -1.20 -8.85 20.65
CA SER A 252 -1.70 -8.82 22.05
C SER A 252 -1.75 -10.23 22.66
#